data_f7ab88630a5f38adfe60b264176c6857
#
_entry.id   f7ab88630a5f38adfe60b264176c6857
#
_cell.length_a   1.000
_cell.length_b   1.000
_cell.length_c   1.000
_cell.angle_alpha   90.00
_cell.angle_beta   90.00
_cell.angle_gamma   90.00
#
_symmetry.space_group_name_H-M   'P 1'
#
loop_
_entity.id
_entity.type
_entity.pdbx_description
1 polymer ?
#
loop_
_entity_poly.entity_id
_entity_poly.type
_entity_poly.pdbx_seq_one_letter_code
_entity_poly.pdbx_strand_id
1 'polypeptide(L)'
;MSKAQNNHLHLISPISTASKLLKFCYFITAFLLVGCGGDKTEKTTETQSETQTEDVVTTDTSTKTILCFGDSITAGYGLDDTNDAFPGVLQQKIDSLNLNYTIVNSGVSGETTAGGKGRIDWILNQDIDIFLLELGANDGLRGVNLVETATNLQSIIDAVKSKSPKTKIILAGMQLPPNMGQEYTRDFKQIFMNIAEKNDLAFIPFILKDVGGIKELNQNDGIHPTVEGHKILANTVWEVLKPLL
;
A
#
# COMPACT_ATOMS: atom_id res chain seq x y z
N MET A 1 -62.76 18.42 20.21
CA MET A 1 -62.15 19.75 20.18
C MET A 1 -60.82 19.59 19.45
N SER A 2 -60.75 19.67 18.21
CA SER A 2 -60.54 20.66 17.16
C SER A 2 -59.52 21.76 17.49
N LYS A 3 -58.40 21.73 16.74
CA LYS A 3 -57.64 22.83 16.10
C LYS A 3 -56.36 22.23 15.52
N ALA A 4 -56.28 22.08 14.23
CA ALA A 4 -55.99 23.03 13.13
C ALA A 4 -54.45 23.23 12.96
N GLN A 5 -53.97 22.62 11.97
CA GLN A 5 -53.18 23.01 10.78
C GLN A 5 -52.43 24.35 10.86
N ASN A 6 -51.12 24.28 10.49
CA ASN A 6 -50.59 25.31 9.61
C ASN A 6 -49.44 24.70 8.75
N ASN A 7 -49.74 24.66 7.46
CA ASN A 7 -48.77 24.44 6.37
C ASN A 7 -47.99 25.73 6.13
N HIS A 8 -46.68 25.64 5.99
CA HIS A 8 -45.91 26.65 5.25
C HIS A 8 -45.14 25.99 4.15
N LEU A 9 -45.69 26.10 2.94
CA LEU A 9 -44.93 25.99 1.69
C LEU A 9 -43.96 27.17 1.59
N HIS A 10 -42.69 26.92 1.35
CA HIS A 10 -41.80 27.93 0.79
C HIS A 10 -41.35 27.51 -0.60
N LEU A 11 -41.63 28.43 -1.49
CA LEU A 11 -41.44 28.41 -2.92
C LEU A 11 -39.97 28.20 -3.32
N ILE A 12 -39.83 27.44 -4.39
CA ILE A 12 -38.67 27.28 -5.23
C ILE A 12 -38.46 28.53 -6.08
N SER A 13 -37.27 29.06 -6.08
CA SER A 13 -36.83 30.08 -7.05
C SER A 13 -35.63 29.56 -7.86
N PRO A 14 -35.69 29.65 -9.19
CA PRO A 14 -34.57 29.21 -10.06
C PRO A 14 -33.67 30.44 -10.37
N ILE A 15 -32.38 30.31 -10.19
CA ILE A 15 -31.37 31.27 -10.70
C ILE A 15 -30.40 30.49 -11.58
N SER A 16 -30.66 30.64 -12.84
CA SER A 16 -29.94 31.40 -13.86
C SER A 16 -28.46 30.99 -14.10
N THR A 17 -28.35 30.26 -15.16
CA THR A 17 -27.14 30.01 -15.97
C THR A 17 -26.48 31.33 -16.40
N ALA A 18 -25.18 31.47 -16.10
CA ALA A 18 -24.35 32.47 -16.79
C ALA A 18 -23.04 31.82 -17.22
N SER A 19 -22.97 31.57 -18.52
CA SER A 19 -21.77 31.18 -19.25
C SER A 19 -20.73 32.31 -19.18
N LYS A 20 -19.47 31.98 -18.93
CA LYS A 20 -18.34 32.81 -19.33
C LYS A 20 -17.33 31.96 -20.09
N LEU A 21 -17.46 32.04 -21.41
CA LEU A 21 -16.39 31.74 -22.35
C LEU A 21 -15.25 32.74 -22.12
N LEU A 22 -14.06 32.29 -21.83
CA LEU A 22 -12.86 33.09 -21.96
C LEU A 22 -11.93 32.45 -22.99
N LYS A 23 -11.78 33.18 -24.07
CA LYS A 23 -10.92 32.90 -25.21
C LYS A 23 -9.47 32.95 -24.75
N PHE A 24 -8.66 31.97 -25.12
CA PHE A 24 -7.21 32.06 -24.98
C PHE A 24 -6.58 32.04 -26.36
N CYS A 25 -5.88 33.16 -26.63
CA CYS A 25 -5.23 33.44 -27.88
C CYS A 25 -4.02 32.57 -28.16
N TYR A 26 -3.94 32.11 -29.38
CA TYR A 26 -2.76 31.55 -30.03
C TYR A 26 -1.61 32.59 -30.12
N PHE A 27 -0.42 32.20 -29.70
CA PHE A 27 0.82 32.82 -30.13
C PHE A 27 1.66 31.79 -30.90
N ILE A 28 1.59 31.91 -32.22
CA ILE A 28 2.51 31.26 -33.16
C ILE A 28 3.65 32.25 -33.39
N THR A 29 4.87 31.90 -33.02
CA THR A 29 6.08 32.57 -33.51
C THR A 29 6.87 31.56 -34.33
N ALA A 30 6.79 31.77 -35.63
CA ALA A 30 7.65 31.14 -36.62
C ALA A 30 9.05 31.78 -36.56
N PHE A 31 10.10 30.98 -36.50
CA PHE A 31 11.48 31.40 -36.70
C PHE A 31 11.99 30.75 -37.98
N LEU A 32 12.22 31.62 -38.97
CA LEU A 32 12.73 31.29 -40.30
C LEU A 32 14.25 31.06 -40.27
N LEU A 33 14.65 30.03 -40.98
CA LEU A 33 16.01 29.68 -41.36
C LEU A 33 16.56 30.61 -42.44
N VAL A 34 17.80 31.02 -42.30
CA VAL A 34 18.71 31.45 -43.36
C VAL A 34 20.09 30.95 -42.95
N GLY A 35 20.83 30.21 -43.62
CA GLY A 35 21.12 29.87 -44.98
C GLY A 35 22.62 30.05 -45.26
N CYS A 36 23.22 29.20 -46.08
CA CYS A 36 24.49 29.27 -46.80
C CYS A 36 25.79 29.19 -45.97
N GLY A 37 26.72 28.30 -46.23
CA GLY A 37 27.25 27.72 -47.45
C GLY A 37 28.77 27.76 -47.34
N GLY A 38 29.49 26.70 -47.69
CA GLY A 38 30.95 26.74 -47.71
C GLY A 38 31.57 25.36 -47.78
N ASP A 39 31.76 24.93 -48.98
CA ASP A 39 32.51 23.76 -49.40
C ASP A 39 33.99 23.85 -48.99
N LYS A 40 34.55 22.78 -48.40
CA LYS A 40 35.95 22.39 -48.61
C LYS A 40 36.15 20.93 -48.25
N THR A 41 36.45 20.21 -49.30
CA THR A 41 36.97 18.85 -49.33
C THR A 41 38.35 18.79 -48.65
N GLU A 42 38.50 17.92 -47.68
CA GLU A 42 39.81 17.39 -47.34
C GLU A 42 39.70 15.92 -46.93
N LYS A 43 40.51 15.13 -47.63
CA LYS A 43 40.61 13.67 -47.62
C LYS A 43 41.65 13.31 -46.57
N THR A 44 41.28 12.53 -45.54
CA THR A 44 42.33 11.85 -44.71
C THR A 44 41.79 10.57 -44.11
N THR A 45 42.39 9.49 -44.59
CA THR A 45 42.81 8.27 -43.94
C THR A 45 41.93 7.62 -42.89
N GLU A 46 41.42 6.44 -43.25
CA GLU A 46 40.85 5.41 -42.37
C GLU A 46 41.86 4.96 -41.34
N THR A 47 41.51 5.13 -40.07
CA THR A 47 42.11 4.37 -39.00
C THR A 47 40.95 3.61 -38.33
N GLN A 48 40.95 2.30 -38.49
CA GLN A 48 40.04 1.41 -37.79
C GLN A 48 40.36 1.48 -36.28
N SER A 49 39.43 2.05 -35.53
CA SER A 49 39.38 1.93 -34.07
C SER A 49 38.36 0.86 -33.73
N GLU A 50 38.85 -0.22 -33.23
CA GLU A 50 38.03 -1.28 -32.62
C GLU A 50 37.23 -0.68 -31.48
N THR A 51 35.91 -0.51 -31.71
CA THR A 51 34.97 -0.13 -30.66
C THR A 51 34.75 -1.35 -29.79
N GLN A 52 35.43 -1.41 -28.65
CA GLN A 52 35.03 -2.28 -27.54
C GLN A 52 33.68 -1.77 -27.07
N THR A 53 32.64 -2.51 -27.33
CA THR A 53 31.35 -2.37 -26.68
C THR A 53 31.52 -2.77 -25.21
N GLU A 54 31.80 -1.82 -24.34
CA GLU A 54 31.58 -2.00 -22.92
C GLU A 54 30.06 -2.14 -22.72
N ASP A 55 29.63 -3.32 -22.31
CA ASP A 55 28.29 -3.56 -21.78
C ASP A 55 28.14 -2.67 -20.55
N VAL A 56 27.56 -1.50 -20.74
CA VAL A 56 27.11 -0.67 -19.64
C VAL A 56 25.96 -1.41 -18.96
N VAL A 57 26.30 -2.19 -17.94
CA VAL A 57 25.31 -2.68 -16.99
C VAL A 57 24.73 -1.45 -16.32
N THR A 58 23.60 -0.96 -16.84
CA THR A 58 22.79 0.04 -16.17
C THR A 58 22.21 -0.61 -14.93
N THR A 59 22.90 -0.45 -13.80
CA THR A 59 22.29 -0.75 -12.50
C THR A 59 21.11 0.19 -12.37
N ASP A 60 19.91 -0.37 -12.37
CA ASP A 60 18.69 0.37 -12.05
C ASP A 60 18.84 0.90 -10.62
N THR A 61 19.11 2.21 -10.52
CA THR A 61 19.30 2.92 -9.25
C THR A 61 17.99 3.46 -8.70
N SER A 62 16.84 3.09 -9.29
CA SER A 62 15.55 3.52 -8.80
C SER A 62 15.31 2.99 -7.38
N THR A 63 14.80 3.85 -6.51
CA THR A 63 14.38 3.44 -5.17
C THR A 63 13.16 2.54 -5.27
N LYS A 64 13.24 1.36 -4.69
CA LYS A 64 12.16 0.37 -4.67
C LYS A 64 11.14 0.68 -3.58
N THR A 65 9.90 0.31 -3.79
CA THR A 65 8.79 0.58 -2.88
C THR A 65 8.31 -0.68 -2.17
N ILE A 66 8.26 -0.62 -0.84
CA ILE A 66 7.57 -1.60 0.00
C ILE A 66 6.30 -0.94 0.52
N LEU A 67 5.14 -1.44 0.14
CA LEU A 67 3.86 -0.90 0.58
C LEU A 67 3.25 -1.80 1.66
N CYS A 68 3.05 -1.24 2.86
CA CYS A 68 2.34 -1.88 3.96
C CYS A 68 0.86 -1.51 3.88
N PHE A 69 0.03 -2.45 3.47
CA PHE A 69 -1.40 -2.29 3.30
C PHE A 69 -2.14 -3.01 4.44
N GLY A 70 -2.80 -2.24 5.30
CA GLY A 70 -3.38 -2.83 6.50
C GLY A 70 -4.37 -1.94 7.22
N ASP A 71 -4.68 -2.34 8.44
CA ASP A 71 -5.65 -1.66 9.30
C ASP A 71 -4.96 -0.72 10.34
N SER A 72 -5.52 -0.66 11.54
CA SER A 72 -5.02 0.18 12.64
C SER A 72 -3.64 -0.23 13.13
N ILE A 73 -3.28 -1.52 13.01
CA ILE A 73 -1.96 -2.04 13.39
C ILE A 73 -0.90 -1.48 12.43
N THR A 74 -1.18 -1.51 11.14
CA THR A 74 -0.30 -0.90 10.12
C THR A 74 -0.25 0.62 10.25
N ALA A 75 -1.40 1.27 10.48
CA ALA A 75 -1.48 2.72 10.63
C ALA A 75 -0.71 3.25 11.86
N GLY A 76 -0.52 2.43 12.91
CA GLY A 76 0.04 2.87 14.18
C GLY A 76 -0.98 3.62 15.04
N TYR A 77 -2.21 3.12 15.09
CA TYR A 77 -3.28 3.74 15.88
C TYR A 77 -2.88 3.97 17.33
N GLY A 78 -3.12 5.19 17.83
CA GLY A 78 -2.88 5.58 19.21
C GLY A 78 -1.42 5.88 19.54
N LEU A 79 -0.49 5.82 18.57
CA LEU A 79 0.87 6.31 18.74
C LEU A 79 0.94 7.82 18.51
N ASP A 80 1.78 8.51 19.29
CA ASP A 80 2.02 9.95 19.13
C ASP A 80 2.77 10.27 17.83
N ASP A 81 3.68 9.37 17.43
CA ASP A 81 4.42 9.44 16.16
C ASP A 81 4.18 8.16 15.34
N THR A 82 3.69 8.31 14.13
CA THR A 82 3.48 7.18 13.20
C THR A 82 4.78 6.53 12.74
N ASN A 83 5.93 7.20 12.91
CA ASN A 83 7.24 6.59 12.67
C ASN A 83 7.59 5.51 13.70
N ASP A 84 6.91 5.48 14.84
CA ASP A 84 6.99 4.41 15.84
C ASP A 84 6.13 3.19 15.50
N ALA A 85 5.25 3.29 14.49
CA ALA A 85 4.55 2.12 13.95
C ALA A 85 5.53 1.17 13.26
N PHE A 86 5.19 -0.12 13.16
CA PHE A 86 6.11 -1.11 12.58
C PHE A 86 6.63 -0.77 11.17
N PRO A 87 5.85 -0.12 10.26
CA PRO A 87 6.39 0.31 8.97
C PRO A 87 7.51 1.36 9.11
N GLY A 88 7.36 2.33 10.01
CA GLY A 88 8.39 3.33 10.28
C GLY A 88 9.65 2.71 10.91
N VAL A 89 9.48 1.77 11.85
CA VAL A 89 10.61 1.01 12.44
C VAL A 89 11.34 0.17 11.37
N LEU A 90 10.61 -0.40 10.41
CA LEU A 90 11.21 -1.11 9.27
C LEU A 90 11.99 -0.16 8.37
N GLN A 91 11.49 1.06 8.12
CA GLN A 91 12.25 2.08 7.36
C GLN A 91 13.57 2.40 8.04
N GLN A 92 13.57 2.60 9.35
CA GLN A 92 14.82 2.84 10.11
C GLN A 92 15.82 1.70 9.96
N LYS A 93 15.36 0.43 9.90
CA LYS A 93 16.23 -0.74 9.64
C LYS A 93 16.80 -0.71 8.22
N ILE A 94 15.97 -0.41 7.23
CA ILE A 94 16.38 -0.29 5.83
C ILE A 94 17.44 0.79 5.66
N ASP A 95 17.22 1.96 6.25
CA ASP A 95 18.14 3.09 6.20
C ASP A 95 19.49 2.75 6.88
N SER A 96 19.44 2.09 8.03
CA SER A 96 20.64 1.68 8.78
C SER A 96 21.54 0.71 8.01
N LEU A 97 20.95 -0.03 7.08
CA LEU A 97 21.63 -1.00 6.23
C LEU A 97 21.96 -0.44 4.82
N ASN A 98 21.65 0.85 4.57
CA ASN A 98 21.82 1.53 3.28
C ASN A 98 21.16 0.78 2.12
N LEU A 99 19.98 0.19 2.35
CA LEU A 99 19.20 -0.49 1.33
C LEU A 99 18.34 0.52 0.57
N ASN A 100 18.28 0.41 -0.76
CA ASN A 100 17.56 1.37 -1.60
C ASN A 100 16.06 1.02 -1.69
N TYR A 101 15.35 1.10 -0.55
CA TYR A 101 13.92 0.87 -0.44
C TYR A 101 13.25 1.99 0.36
N THR A 102 12.03 2.33 -0.03
CA THR A 102 11.14 3.22 0.73
C THR A 102 9.92 2.44 1.18
N ILE A 103 9.54 2.60 2.44
CA ILE A 103 8.30 2.02 2.99
C ILE A 103 7.17 3.04 2.92
N VAL A 104 6.07 2.63 2.31
CA VAL A 104 4.81 3.38 2.29
C VAL A 104 3.84 2.74 3.28
N ASN A 105 3.49 3.49 4.32
CA ASN A 105 2.45 3.08 5.26
C ASN A 105 1.07 3.43 4.68
N SER A 106 0.30 2.41 4.33
CA SER A 106 -1.07 2.52 3.82
C SER A 106 -2.08 1.82 4.75
N GLY A 107 -1.91 1.98 6.06
CA GLY A 107 -2.84 1.52 7.07
C GLY A 107 -4.05 2.45 7.21
N VAL A 108 -5.23 1.88 7.42
CA VAL A 108 -6.47 2.62 7.69
C VAL A 108 -7.16 2.04 8.92
N SER A 109 -7.21 2.80 10.00
CA SER A 109 -7.77 2.32 11.27
C SER A 109 -9.22 1.87 11.13
N GLY A 110 -9.51 0.68 11.65
CA GLY A 110 -10.85 0.07 11.60
C GLY A 110 -11.19 -0.60 10.28
N GLU A 111 -10.27 -0.66 9.33
CA GLU A 111 -10.51 -1.24 8.01
C GLU A 111 -10.73 -2.75 8.08
N THR A 112 -11.75 -3.23 7.36
CA THR A 112 -12.02 -4.65 7.11
C THR A 112 -11.43 -5.06 5.77
N THR A 113 -11.42 -6.37 5.50
CA THR A 113 -11.00 -6.89 4.19
C THR A 113 -11.87 -6.35 3.05
N ALA A 114 -13.16 -6.08 3.30
CA ALA A 114 -14.07 -5.44 2.33
C ALA A 114 -13.66 -3.99 2.05
N GLY A 115 -13.27 -3.23 3.08
CA GLY A 115 -12.75 -1.86 2.94
C GLY A 115 -11.48 -1.85 2.10
N GLY A 116 -10.50 -2.68 2.45
CA GLY A 116 -9.24 -2.81 1.70
C GLY A 116 -9.47 -3.19 0.24
N LYS A 117 -10.36 -4.15 -0.04
CA LYS A 117 -10.76 -4.51 -1.40
C LYS A 117 -11.36 -3.30 -2.14
N GLY A 118 -12.11 -2.45 -1.45
CA GLY A 118 -12.74 -1.27 -2.06
C GLY A 118 -11.74 -0.19 -2.51
N ARG A 119 -10.53 -0.14 -1.93
CA ARG A 119 -9.52 0.87 -2.26
C ARG A 119 -8.28 0.34 -2.97
N ILE A 120 -8.15 -0.96 -3.17
CA ILE A 120 -6.92 -1.56 -3.72
C ILE A 120 -6.55 -1.01 -5.09
N ASP A 121 -7.51 -0.79 -5.98
CA ASP A 121 -7.25 -0.28 -7.33
C ASP A 121 -6.60 1.10 -7.31
N TRP A 122 -6.99 1.95 -6.35
CA TRP A 122 -6.39 3.26 -6.17
C TRP A 122 -4.96 3.16 -5.66
N ILE A 123 -4.69 2.25 -4.73
CA ILE A 123 -3.35 2.00 -4.18
C ILE A 123 -2.38 1.51 -5.26
N LEU A 124 -2.85 0.70 -6.18
CA LEU A 124 -2.04 0.12 -7.26
C LEU A 124 -1.75 1.08 -8.43
N ASN A 125 -2.01 2.38 -8.28
CA ASN A 125 -1.62 3.41 -9.26
C ASN A 125 -0.17 3.89 -9.11
N GLN A 126 0.65 3.22 -8.31
CA GLN A 126 2.08 3.44 -8.12
C GLN A 126 2.84 2.13 -8.30
N ASP A 127 4.13 2.24 -8.56
CA ASP A 127 5.00 1.06 -8.64
C ASP A 127 5.26 0.50 -7.24
N ILE A 128 5.08 -0.81 -7.08
CA ILE A 128 5.23 -1.51 -5.80
C ILE A 128 6.08 -2.76 -6.04
N ASP A 129 7.24 -2.85 -5.41
CA ASP A 129 8.12 -4.01 -5.50
C ASP A 129 7.73 -5.09 -4.50
N ILE A 130 7.34 -4.69 -3.29
CA ILE A 130 6.89 -5.61 -2.23
C ILE A 130 5.59 -5.07 -1.64
N PHE A 131 4.56 -5.90 -1.59
CA PHE A 131 3.25 -5.61 -1.01
C PHE A 131 3.03 -6.45 0.24
N LEU A 132 3.00 -5.83 1.40
CA LEU A 132 2.67 -6.48 2.67
C LEU A 132 1.18 -6.27 2.96
N LEU A 133 0.42 -7.36 2.97
CA LEU A 133 -1.02 -7.38 3.27
C LEU A 133 -1.25 -7.77 4.73
N GLU A 134 -1.75 -6.84 5.53
CA GLU A 134 -2.10 -7.00 6.93
C GLU A 134 -3.55 -6.54 7.14
N LEU A 135 -4.53 -7.42 6.95
CA LEU A 135 -5.96 -7.15 7.12
C LEU A 135 -6.69 -8.39 7.63
N GLY A 136 -7.83 -8.17 8.26
CA GLY A 136 -8.73 -9.21 8.69
C GLY A 136 -9.02 -9.19 10.21
N ALA A 137 -8.20 -8.51 11.02
CA ALA A 137 -8.46 -8.39 12.46
C ALA A 137 -9.86 -7.83 12.72
N ASN A 138 -10.25 -6.77 12.03
CA ASN A 138 -11.56 -6.15 12.16
C ASN A 138 -12.71 -7.05 11.69
N ASP A 139 -12.49 -7.85 10.66
CA ASP A 139 -13.46 -8.86 10.22
C ASP A 139 -13.69 -9.88 11.32
N GLY A 140 -12.60 -10.45 11.85
CA GLY A 140 -12.66 -11.43 12.91
C GLY A 140 -13.33 -10.90 14.17
N LEU A 141 -12.93 -9.72 14.65
CA LEU A 141 -13.48 -9.10 15.86
C LEU A 141 -14.97 -8.74 15.73
N ARG A 142 -15.44 -8.47 14.52
CA ARG A 142 -16.86 -8.15 14.23
C ARG A 142 -17.69 -9.37 13.84
N GLY A 143 -17.10 -10.56 13.80
CA GLY A 143 -17.81 -11.80 13.44
C GLY A 143 -18.24 -11.84 11.97
N VAL A 144 -17.49 -11.22 11.06
CA VAL A 144 -17.76 -11.30 9.62
C VAL A 144 -17.65 -12.75 9.15
N ASN A 145 -18.45 -13.12 8.16
CA ASN A 145 -18.42 -14.46 7.60
C ASN A 145 -17.02 -14.78 7.05
N LEU A 146 -16.46 -15.90 7.49
CA LEU A 146 -15.09 -16.32 7.17
C LEU A 146 -14.86 -16.51 5.66
N VAL A 147 -15.90 -16.95 4.92
CA VAL A 147 -15.83 -17.08 3.45
C VAL A 147 -15.71 -15.70 2.80
N GLU A 148 -16.38 -14.69 3.33
CA GLU A 148 -16.30 -13.32 2.84
C GLU A 148 -14.90 -12.74 3.09
N THR A 149 -14.38 -12.89 4.31
CA THR A 149 -13.01 -12.48 4.66
C THR A 149 -11.99 -13.12 3.73
N ALA A 150 -12.07 -14.43 3.52
CA ALA A 150 -11.17 -15.17 2.62
C ALA A 150 -11.29 -14.67 1.16
N THR A 151 -12.51 -14.44 0.68
CA THR A 151 -12.77 -13.98 -0.69
C THR A 151 -12.22 -12.58 -0.92
N ASN A 152 -12.36 -11.68 0.05
CA ASN A 152 -11.84 -10.31 -0.05
C ASN A 152 -10.31 -10.29 -0.04
N LEU A 153 -9.66 -11.04 0.86
CA LEU A 153 -8.19 -11.19 0.88
C LEU A 153 -7.67 -11.74 -0.45
N GLN A 154 -8.30 -12.79 -0.99
CA GLN A 154 -7.93 -13.33 -2.30
C GLN A 154 -8.11 -12.29 -3.41
N SER A 155 -9.20 -11.52 -3.40
CA SER A 155 -9.45 -10.48 -4.40
C SER A 155 -8.38 -9.38 -4.37
N ILE A 156 -7.90 -8.99 -3.19
CA ILE A 156 -6.79 -8.03 -3.05
C ILE A 156 -5.51 -8.60 -3.68
N ILE A 157 -5.18 -9.86 -3.35
CA ILE A 157 -3.99 -10.54 -3.90
C ILE A 157 -4.08 -10.65 -5.42
N ASP A 158 -5.24 -11.02 -5.95
CA ASP A 158 -5.46 -11.15 -7.39
C ASP A 158 -5.32 -9.80 -8.10
N ALA A 159 -5.80 -8.71 -7.50
CA ALA A 159 -5.62 -7.35 -8.02
C ALA A 159 -4.13 -6.96 -8.09
N VAL A 160 -3.36 -7.22 -7.03
CA VAL A 160 -1.91 -6.96 -7.02
C VAL A 160 -1.21 -7.77 -8.11
N LYS A 161 -1.46 -9.09 -8.19
CA LYS A 161 -0.84 -9.96 -9.19
C LYS A 161 -1.21 -9.57 -10.62
N SER A 162 -2.44 -9.14 -10.85
CA SER A 162 -2.92 -8.71 -12.16
C SER A 162 -2.28 -7.40 -12.61
N LYS A 163 -2.17 -6.43 -11.70
CA LYS A 163 -1.62 -5.10 -12.00
C LYS A 163 -0.10 -5.12 -12.13
N SER A 164 0.56 -5.84 -11.24
CA SER A 164 2.01 -5.88 -11.12
C SER A 164 2.50 -7.32 -10.87
N PRO A 165 2.62 -8.16 -11.90
CA PRO A 165 2.98 -9.58 -11.74
C PRO A 165 4.35 -9.83 -11.10
N LYS A 166 5.23 -8.81 -11.06
CA LYS A 166 6.56 -8.89 -10.46
C LYS A 166 6.57 -8.52 -8.97
N THR A 167 5.48 -7.93 -8.45
CA THR A 167 5.38 -7.55 -7.04
C THR A 167 5.43 -8.79 -6.16
N LYS A 168 6.37 -8.83 -5.23
CA LYS A 168 6.43 -9.85 -4.19
C LYS A 168 5.36 -9.56 -3.14
N ILE A 169 4.57 -10.56 -2.75
CA ILE A 169 3.51 -10.38 -1.76
C ILE A 169 3.88 -11.11 -0.47
N ILE A 170 3.77 -10.39 0.64
CA ILE A 170 3.84 -10.95 1.99
C ILE A 170 2.42 -10.90 2.57
N LEU A 171 1.88 -12.04 2.99
CA LEU A 171 0.63 -12.10 3.74
C LEU A 171 0.92 -12.19 5.24
N ALA A 172 0.42 -11.23 6.00
CA ALA A 172 0.48 -11.28 7.45
C ALA A 172 -0.76 -11.97 8.02
N GLY A 173 -0.55 -13.12 8.66
CA GLY A 173 -1.60 -13.87 9.34
C GLY A 173 -2.02 -13.21 10.63
N MET A 174 -3.31 -13.41 10.99
CA MET A 174 -3.93 -12.89 12.19
C MET A 174 -4.56 -14.00 13.01
N GLN A 175 -4.65 -13.80 14.32
CA GLN A 175 -5.34 -14.69 15.24
C GLN A 175 -6.28 -13.88 16.12
N LEU A 176 -7.38 -14.49 16.53
CA LEU A 176 -8.39 -13.87 17.38
C LEU A 176 -8.21 -14.28 18.83
N PRO A 177 -8.66 -13.45 19.79
CA PRO A 177 -8.72 -13.82 21.18
C PRO A 177 -9.55 -15.12 21.40
N PRO A 178 -9.15 -15.98 22.33
CA PRO A 178 -9.79 -17.31 22.51
C PRO A 178 -11.25 -17.25 22.98
N ASN A 179 -11.68 -16.12 23.52
CA ASN A 179 -13.06 -15.89 23.97
C ASN A 179 -14.08 -15.72 22.84
N MET A 180 -13.65 -15.70 21.57
CA MET A 180 -14.54 -15.62 20.41
C MET A 180 -15.05 -16.98 19.91
N GLY A 181 -14.77 -18.05 20.64
CA GLY A 181 -15.17 -19.41 20.30
C GLY A 181 -14.08 -20.19 19.54
N GLN A 182 -13.83 -21.42 20.01
CA GLN A 182 -12.70 -22.24 19.52
C GLN A 182 -12.79 -22.57 18.03
N GLU A 183 -13.98 -22.88 17.53
CA GLU A 183 -14.18 -23.21 16.13
C GLU A 183 -13.92 -21.99 15.25
N TYR A 184 -14.54 -20.86 15.55
CA TYR A 184 -14.37 -19.63 14.79
C TYR A 184 -12.92 -19.13 14.76
N THR A 185 -12.23 -19.13 15.91
CA THR A 185 -10.83 -18.68 16.00
C THR A 185 -9.88 -19.61 15.26
N ARG A 186 -10.10 -20.92 15.30
CA ARG A 186 -9.33 -21.92 14.55
C ARG A 186 -9.52 -21.69 13.03
N ASP A 187 -10.77 -21.59 12.60
CA ASP A 187 -11.11 -21.48 11.17
C ASP A 187 -10.69 -20.12 10.61
N PHE A 188 -10.78 -19.05 11.41
CA PHE A 188 -10.24 -17.74 11.04
C PHE A 188 -8.73 -17.78 10.79
N LYS A 189 -7.95 -18.38 11.70
CA LYS A 189 -6.51 -18.55 11.51
C LYS A 189 -6.19 -19.34 10.24
N GLN A 190 -6.98 -20.38 9.94
CA GLN A 190 -6.75 -21.26 8.80
C GLN A 190 -6.91 -20.54 7.44
N ILE A 191 -7.72 -19.47 7.36
CA ILE A 191 -7.90 -18.68 6.15
C ILE A 191 -6.55 -18.19 5.61
N PHE A 192 -5.73 -17.59 6.47
CA PHE A 192 -4.44 -16.99 6.07
C PHE A 192 -3.46 -18.05 5.58
N MET A 193 -3.40 -19.19 6.28
CA MET A 193 -2.53 -20.31 5.89
C MET A 193 -2.92 -20.85 4.51
N ASN A 194 -4.22 -21.10 4.30
CA ASN A 194 -4.72 -21.61 3.03
C ASN A 194 -4.49 -20.64 1.87
N ILE A 195 -4.67 -19.33 2.10
CA ILE A 195 -4.43 -18.30 1.07
C ILE A 195 -2.93 -18.20 0.75
N ALA A 196 -2.07 -18.21 1.76
CA ALA A 196 -0.63 -18.16 1.54
C ALA A 196 -0.14 -19.37 0.73
N GLU A 197 -0.54 -20.57 1.12
CA GLU A 197 -0.21 -21.81 0.42
C GLU A 197 -0.74 -21.83 -1.03
N LYS A 198 -2.03 -21.53 -1.20
CA LYS A 198 -2.66 -21.49 -2.54
C LYS A 198 -1.97 -20.55 -3.51
N ASN A 199 -1.44 -19.45 -3.01
CA ASN A 199 -0.87 -18.37 -3.83
C ASN A 199 0.66 -18.36 -3.87
N ASP A 200 1.33 -19.28 -3.16
CA ASP A 200 2.78 -19.34 -2.99
C ASP A 200 3.35 -18.02 -2.47
N LEU A 201 2.79 -17.50 -1.38
CA LEU A 201 3.16 -16.21 -0.80
C LEU A 201 4.20 -16.38 0.31
N ALA A 202 5.05 -15.35 0.46
CA ALA A 202 5.77 -15.18 1.71
C ALA A 202 4.75 -14.96 2.83
N PHE A 203 4.92 -15.66 3.97
CA PHE A 203 3.87 -15.73 4.99
C PHE A 203 4.40 -15.48 6.39
N ILE A 204 3.74 -14.57 7.11
CA ILE A 204 3.93 -14.35 8.53
C ILE A 204 2.78 -15.06 9.25
N PRO A 205 3.00 -16.14 10.00
CA PRO A 205 1.92 -16.93 10.59
C PRO A 205 1.05 -16.17 11.61
N PHE A 206 1.64 -15.20 12.30
CA PHE A 206 0.95 -14.31 13.23
C PHE A 206 1.75 -13.02 13.43
N ILE A 207 1.24 -11.90 12.93
CA ILE A 207 1.96 -10.63 13.01
C ILE A 207 2.14 -10.13 14.44
N LEU A 208 1.16 -10.41 15.33
CA LEU A 208 1.21 -10.04 16.75
C LEU A 208 1.91 -11.10 17.63
N LYS A 209 2.73 -11.97 17.03
CA LYS A 209 3.54 -12.93 17.79
C LYS A 209 4.36 -12.20 18.87
N ASP A 210 4.37 -12.72 20.08
CA ASP A 210 5.06 -12.19 21.25
C ASP A 210 4.60 -10.77 21.69
N VAL A 211 3.46 -10.30 21.17
CA VAL A 211 2.82 -9.02 21.52
C VAL A 211 1.36 -9.21 21.90
N GLY A 212 0.61 -9.99 21.12
CA GLY A 212 -0.83 -10.18 21.33
C GLY A 212 -1.15 -10.73 22.70
N GLY A 213 -1.99 -10.02 23.47
CA GLY A 213 -2.40 -10.40 24.81
C GLY A 213 -1.40 -10.10 25.93
N ILE A 214 -0.24 -9.52 25.63
CA ILE A 214 0.75 -9.08 26.63
C ILE A 214 0.44 -7.62 27.00
N LYS A 215 -0.02 -7.40 28.23
CA LYS A 215 -0.54 -6.10 28.71
C LYS A 215 0.44 -4.94 28.48
N GLU A 216 1.72 -5.17 28.75
CA GLU A 216 2.77 -4.15 28.69
C GLU A 216 3.12 -3.76 27.24
N LEU A 217 2.79 -4.62 26.28
CA LEU A 217 3.06 -4.43 24.86
C LEU A 217 1.84 -3.93 24.07
N ASN A 218 0.69 -3.83 24.75
CA ASN A 218 -0.54 -3.30 24.17
C ASN A 218 -1.01 -2.07 24.92
N GLN A 219 -1.69 -1.17 24.22
CA GLN A 219 -2.34 0.00 24.77
C GLN A 219 -3.45 -0.38 25.74
N ASN A 220 -4.07 0.59 26.39
CA ASN A 220 -5.09 0.35 27.41
C ASN A 220 -6.32 -0.41 26.88
N ASP A 221 -6.54 -0.42 25.57
CA ASP A 221 -7.62 -1.19 24.93
C ASP A 221 -7.30 -2.69 24.81
N GLY A 222 -6.04 -3.09 25.03
CA GLY A 222 -5.58 -4.47 24.97
C GLY A 222 -5.49 -5.07 23.58
N ILE A 223 -5.64 -4.25 22.53
CA ILE A 223 -5.71 -4.66 21.13
C ILE A 223 -4.56 -4.07 20.32
N HIS A 224 -4.33 -2.75 20.46
CA HIS A 224 -3.34 -2.03 19.68
C HIS A 224 -1.97 -2.05 20.37
N PRO A 225 -0.89 -2.37 19.66
CA PRO A 225 0.44 -2.41 20.24
C PRO A 225 0.91 -1.02 20.72
N THR A 226 1.74 -1.02 21.78
CA THR A 226 2.54 0.15 22.19
C THR A 226 3.73 0.35 21.25
N VAL A 227 4.51 1.42 21.42
CA VAL A 227 5.78 1.63 20.69
C VAL A 227 6.67 0.39 20.79
N GLU A 228 6.82 -0.18 22.00
CA GLU A 228 7.63 -1.40 22.19
C GLU A 228 7.01 -2.61 21.49
N GLY A 229 5.69 -2.75 21.50
CA GLY A 229 4.98 -3.77 20.72
C GLY A 229 5.28 -3.64 19.23
N HIS A 230 5.21 -2.43 18.67
CA HIS A 230 5.52 -2.19 17.26
C HIS A 230 6.96 -2.52 16.86
N LYS A 231 7.93 -2.33 17.75
CA LYS A 231 9.32 -2.77 17.51
C LYS A 231 9.43 -4.28 17.37
N ILE A 232 8.65 -5.03 18.16
CA ILE A 232 8.59 -6.49 18.07
C ILE A 232 7.92 -6.92 16.77
N LEU A 233 6.80 -6.26 16.39
CA LEU A 233 6.14 -6.50 15.10
C LEU A 233 7.10 -6.27 13.92
N ALA A 234 7.86 -5.16 13.96
CA ALA A 234 8.84 -4.87 12.93
C ALA A 234 9.92 -5.97 12.83
N ASN A 235 10.35 -6.56 13.94
CA ASN A 235 11.27 -7.70 13.92
C ASN A 235 10.61 -8.93 13.29
N THR A 236 9.37 -9.23 13.66
CA THR A 236 8.60 -10.37 13.09
C THR A 236 8.43 -10.22 11.57
N VAL A 237 8.10 -9.01 11.09
CA VAL A 237 7.99 -8.72 9.66
C VAL A 237 9.36 -8.80 8.98
N TRP A 238 10.41 -8.29 9.62
CA TRP A 238 11.77 -8.28 9.08
C TRP A 238 12.32 -9.66 8.75
N GLU A 239 12.02 -10.67 9.56
CA GLU A 239 12.45 -12.05 9.30
C GLU A 239 11.97 -12.57 7.94
N VAL A 240 10.76 -12.17 7.52
CA VAL A 240 10.16 -12.58 6.24
C VAL A 240 10.49 -11.60 5.11
N LEU A 241 10.61 -10.32 5.40
CA LEU A 241 10.89 -9.27 4.42
C LEU A 241 12.35 -9.31 3.94
N LYS A 242 13.33 -9.47 4.85
CA LYS A 242 14.76 -9.39 4.54
C LYS A 242 15.21 -10.30 3.39
N PRO A 243 14.78 -11.57 3.28
CA PRO A 243 15.15 -12.44 2.17
C PRO A 243 14.59 -12.01 0.81
N LEU A 244 13.64 -11.08 0.79
CA LEU A 244 12.99 -10.58 -0.42
C LEU A 244 13.62 -9.29 -0.97
N LEU A 245 14.48 -8.63 -0.19
CA LEU A 245 15.19 -7.41 -0.58
C LEU A 245 16.40 -7.73 -1.48
#